data_f61dadbcfec47a43f183cdb0dbfbd868
#
_entry.id   f61dadbcfec47a43f183cdb0dbfbd868
#
_cell.length_a   1.000
_cell.length_b   1.000
_cell.length_c   1.000
_cell.angle_alpha   90.00
_cell.angle_beta   90.00
_cell.angle_gamma   90.00
#
_symmetry.space_group_name_H-M   'P 1'
#
loop_
_entity.id
_entity.type
_entity.pdbx_description
1 polymer ?
#
loop_
_entity_poly.entity_id
_entity_poly.type
_entity_poly.pdbx_seq_one_letter_code
_entity_poly.pdbx_strand_id
1 'polypeptide(L)'
;MTEKTVKIFPNMYFGLTHCYDEVPDNNDFKLHNHDDVYEIVLFLSGDSEFYAEGNVYKLKPYDMLITRPFEMHHIRCLSAKPYERIILYLSTEY
;
A
#
# COMPACT_ATOMS: atom_id res chain seq x y z
N MET A 1 3.28 13.52 -3.27
CA MET A 1 2.31 12.41 -3.40
C MET A 1 1.15 12.85 -4.28
N THR A 2 0.73 12.00 -5.21
CA THR A 2 -0.40 12.27 -6.11
C THR A 2 -1.46 11.21 -5.88
N GLU A 3 -2.70 11.65 -5.77
CA GLU A 3 -3.83 10.75 -5.58
C GLU A 3 -4.95 11.09 -6.56
N LYS A 4 -5.55 10.06 -7.15
CA LYS A 4 -6.70 10.21 -8.03
C LYS A 4 -7.72 9.13 -7.73
N THR A 5 -8.97 9.54 -7.48
CA THR A 5 -10.07 8.61 -7.24
C THR A 5 -11.07 8.69 -8.38
N VAL A 6 -11.44 7.54 -8.91
CA VAL A 6 -12.40 7.43 -10.01
C VAL A 6 -13.49 6.42 -9.64
N LYS A 7 -14.74 6.79 -9.88
CA LYS A 7 -15.88 5.88 -9.72
C LYS A 7 -16.05 5.07 -11.01
N ILE A 8 -15.90 3.76 -10.92
CA ILE A 8 -15.95 2.87 -12.09
C ILE A 8 -17.39 2.41 -12.38
N PHE A 9 -18.10 2.02 -11.33
CA PHE A 9 -19.50 1.56 -11.40
C PHE A 9 -20.28 2.25 -10.29
N PRO A 10 -21.63 2.14 -10.30
CA PRO A 10 -22.43 2.79 -9.26
C PRO A 10 -21.97 2.52 -7.83
N ASN A 11 -21.45 1.31 -7.57
CA ASN A 11 -21.05 0.89 -6.23
C ASN A 11 -19.57 0.53 -6.12
N MET A 12 -18.76 0.90 -7.11
CA MET A 12 -17.33 0.58 -7.10
C MET A 12 -16.51 1.84 -7.29
N TYR A 13 -15.52 1.98 -6.43
CA TYR A 13 -14.56 3.07 -6.49
C TYR A 13 -13.15 2.51 -6.57
N PHE A 14 -12.28 3.21 -7.27
CA PHE A 14 -10.86 2.97 -7.07
C PHE A 14 -10.11 4.29 -6.88
N GLY A 15 -9.09 4.22 -6.05
CA GLY A 15 -8.16 5.32 -5.86
C GLY A 15 -6.78 4.88 -6.29
N LEU A 16 -6.06 5.72 -7.01
CA LEU A 16 -4.71 5.44 -7.42
C LEU A 16 -3.80 6.53 -6.85
N THR A 17 -2.75 6.11 -6.13
CA THR A 17 -1.80 7.02 -5.52
C THR A 17 -0.39 6.62 -5.90
N HIS A 18 0.38 7.55 -6.45
CA HIS A 18 1.81 7.38 -6.65
C HIS A 18 2.52 8.12 -5.51
N CYS A 19 3.25 7.39 -4.70
CA CYS A 19 3.88 7.91 -3.48
C CYS A 19 5.40 7.83 -3.58
N TYR A 20 6.06 8.89 -3.15
CA TYR A 20 7.51 8.95 -3.05
C TYR A 20 7.91 9.64 -1.76
N ASP A 21 8.67 8.95 -0.94
CA ASP A 21 9.26 9.49 0.27
C ASP A 21 10.78 9.51 0.11
N GLU A 22 11.38 10.69 0.06
CA GLU A 22 12.83 10.83 -0.09
C GLU A 22 13.56 10.27 1.13
N VAL A 23 13.03 10.56 2.33
CA VAL A 23 13.49 10.00 3.60
C VAL A 23 12.27 9.44 4.31
N PRO A 24 12.00 8.13 4.19
CA PRO A 24 10.83 7.54 4.80
C PRO A 24 10.94 7.54 6.33
N ASP A 25 9.80 7.80 6.99
CA ASP A 25 9.67 7.76 8.44
C ASP A 25 8.69 6.66 8.81
N ASN A 26 9.15 5.64 9.53
CA ASN A 26 8.32 4.51 9.93
C ASN A 26 7.16 4.89 10.87
N ASN A 27 7.20 6.06 11.47
CA ASN A 27 6.07 6.56 12.26
C ASN A 27 4.85 6.85 11.40
N ASP A 28 5.03 7.02 10.07
CA ASP A 28 3.94 7.24 9.13
C ASP A 28 3.32 5.94 8.62
N PHE A 29 3.95 4.79 8.89
CA PHE A 29 3.56 3.49 8.35
C PHE A 29 3.13 2.56 9.47
N LYS A 30 1.92 2.75 9.99
CA LYS A 30 1.39 1.99 11.12
C LYS A 30 0.65 0.75 10.66
N LEU A 31 0.64 -0.27 11.52
CA LEU A 31 -0.20 -1.45 11.31
C LEU A 31 -1.66 -1.01 11.20
N HIS A 32 -2.34 -1.45 10.16
CA HIS A 32 -3.72 -1.05 9.92
C HIS A 32 -4.48 -2.13 9.16
N ASN A 33 -5.79 -1.97 9.08
CA ASN A 33 -6.67 -2.73 8.20
C ASN A 33 -7.74 -1.80 7.64
N HIS A 34 -8.37 -2.25 6.56
CA HIS A 34 -9.49 -1.55 5.93
C HIS A 34 -10.68 -2.50 5.86
N ASP A 35 -11.87 -2.01 6.24
CA ASP A 35 -13.04 -2.84 6.40
C ASP A 35 -13.63 -3.35 5.09
N ASP A 36 -13.53 -2.57 4.01
CA ASP A 36 -14.20 -2.84 2.75
C ASP A 36 -13.32 -2.55 1.53
N VAL A 37 -12.01 -2.47 1.72
CA VAL A 37 -11.08 -2.04 0.68
C VAL A 37 -10.02 -3.11 0.42
N TYR A 38 -9.87 -3.46 -0.86
CA TYR A 38 -8.69 -4.17 -1.33
C TYR A 38 -7.61 -3.15 -1.64
N GLU A 39 -6.40 -3.41 -1.21
CA GLU A 39 -5.26 -2.55 -1.47
C GLU A 39 -4.21 -3.33 -2.28
N ILE A 40 -3.81 -2.77 -3.41
CA ILE A 40 -2.77 -3.35 -4.26
C ILE A 40 -1.61 -2.37 -4.28
N VAL A 41 -0.45 -2.82 -3.85
CA VAL A 41 0.77 -2.01 -3.81
C VAL A 41 1.76 -2.56 -4.81
N LEU A 42 2.20 -1.70 -5.75
CA LEU A 42 3.33 -1.99 -6.62
C LEU A 42 4.56 -1.30 -6.04
N PHE A 43 5.48 -2.09 -5.52
CA PHE A 43 6.72 -1.58 -4.95
C PHE A 43 7.71 -1.26 -6.07
N LEU A 44 8.18 -0.03 -6.14
CA LEU A 44 9.10 0.42 -7.18
C LEU A 44 10.54 0.46 -6.70
N SER A 45 10.79 1.06 -5.54
CA SER A 45 12.14 1.14 -4.98
C SER A 45 12.10 1.40 -3.49
N GLY A 46 13.18 1.01 -2.82
CA GLY A 46 13.34 1.23 -1.40
C GLY A 46 14.04 0.07 -0.71
N ASP A 47 14.15 0.17 0.60
CA ASP A 47 14.68 -0.88 1.48
C ASP A 47 13.59 -1.20 2.49
N SER A 48 12.68 -2.10 2.13
CA SER A 48 11.43 -2.25 2.85
C SER A 48 11.03 -3.71 3.03
N GLU A 49 10.29 -3.95 4.12
CA GLU A 49 9.64 -5.21 4.42
C GLU A 49 8.13 -5.00 4.52
N PHE A 50 7.38 -6.01 4.12
CA PHE A 50 5.93 -6.04 4.23
C PHE A 50 5.50 -7.06 5.26
N TYR A 51 4.67 -6.62 6.21
CA TYR A 51 4.11 -7.46 7.26
C TYR A 51 2.62 -7.65 7.01
N ALA A 52 2.17 -8.89 6.97
CA ALA A 52 0.75 -9.20 6.82
C ALA A 52 0.41 -10.47 7.60
N GLU A 53 -0.54 -10.37 8.53
CA GLU A 53 -1.05 -11.52 9.31
C GLU A 53 0.05 -12.44 9.85
N GLY A 54 1.09 -11.83 10.44
CA GLY A 54 2.19 -12.57 11.05
C GLY A 54 3.31 -13.01 10.10
N ASN A 55 3.19 -12.72 8.81
CA ASN A 55 4.21 -13.02 7.83
C ASN A 55 5.02 -11.79 7.47
N VAL A 56 6.29 -11.99 7.12
CA VAL A 56 7.21 -10.91 6.74
C VAL A 56 7.81 -11.22 5.38
N TYR A 57 7.77 -10.25 4.48
CA TYR A 57 8.28 -10.38 3.12
C TYR A 57 9.25 -9.23 2.83
N LYS A 58 10.47 -9.55 2.41
CA LYS A 58 11.41 -8.54 1.91
C LYS A 58 10.99 -8.13 0.50
N LEU A 59 10.76 -6.84 0.28
CA LEU A 59 10.30 -6.33 -1.00
C LEU A 59 11.44 -6.12 -1.96
N LYS A 60 11.19 -6.46 -3.22
CA LYS A 60 12.08 -6.21 -4.37
C LYS A 60 11.35 -5.36 -5.39
N PRO A 61 12.07 -4.55 -6.19
CA PRO A 61 11.44 -3.73 -7.22
C PRO A 61 10.47 -4.54 -8.08
N TYR A 62 9.30 -3.96 -8.30
CA TYR A 62 8.17 -4.52 -9.05
C TYR A 62 7.42 -5.65 -8.36
N ASP A 63 7.71 -5.95 -7.09
CA ASP A 63 6.84 -6.81 -6.30
C ASP A 63 5.47 -6.17 -6.16
N MET A 64 4.44 -6.98 -6.34
CA MET A 64 3.05 -6.55 -6.17
C MET A 64 2.47 -7.23 -4.95
N LEU A 65 1.85 -6.43 -4.08
CA LEU A 65 1.22 -6.89 -2.85
C LEU A 65 -0.28 -6.65 -2.94
N ILE A 66 -1.06 -7.67 -2.58
CA ILE A 66 -2.52 -7.54 -2.56
C ILE A 66 -2.97 -7.87 -1.15
N THR A 67 -3.64 -6.93 -0.50
CA THR A 67 -4.23 -7.13 0.82
C THR A 67 -5.75 -7.11 0.72
N ARG A 68 -6.39 -8.01 1.46
CA ARG A 68 -7.85 -8.12 1.49
C ARG A 68 -8.43 -7.23 2.59
N PRO A 69 -9.73 -6.92 2.53
CA PRO A 69 -10.41 -6.26 3.64
C PRO A 69 -10.17 -7.00 4.96
N PHE A 70 -10.07 -6.26 6.05
CA PHE A 70 -9.85 -6.77 7.42
C PHE A 70 -8.48 -7.41 7.67
N GLU A 71 -7.62 -7.52 6.66
CA GLU A 71 -6.27 -8.07 6.85
C GLU A 71 -5.36 -7.01 7.45
N MET A 72 -4.73 -7.34 8.59
CA MET A 72 -3.77 -6.46 9.23
C MET A 72 -2.46 -6.48 8.49
N HIS A 73 -1.97 -5.30 8.10
CA HIS A 73 -0.73 -5.19 7.33
C HIS A 73 -0.04 -3.85 7.55
N HIS A 74 1.26 -3.83 7.30
CA HIS A 74 2.01 -2.58 7.20
C HIS A 74 3.33 -2.81 6.48
N ILE A 75 3.92 -1.72 6.00
CA ILE A 75 5.25 -1.69 5.41
C ILE A 75 6.19 -1.01 6.39
N ARG A 76 7.39 -1.56 6.52
CA ARG A 76 8.46 -0.97 7.32
C ARG A 76 9.65 -0.69 6.43
N CYS A 77 10.14 0.54 6.45
CA CYS A 77 11.37 0.93 5.79
C CYS A 77 12.55 0.66 6.73
N LEU A 78 13.57 -0.05 6.22
CA LEU A 78 14.70 -0.54 7.02
C LEU A 78 15.86 0.44 7.06
N SER A 79 15.90 1.40 6.15
CA SER A 79 16.95 2.41 6.08
C SER A 79 16.37 3.73 5.57
N ALA A 80 17.23 4.75 5.41
CA ALA A 80 16.84 6.05 4.87
C ALA A 80 16.77 6.07 3.34
N LYS A 81 16.91 4.93 2.67
CA LYS A 81 16.80 4.86 1.22
C LYS A 81 15.42 5.34 0.77
N PRO A 82 15.32 6.16 -0.28
CA PRO A 82 14.03 6.63 -0.78
C PRO A 82 13.07 5.48 -1.08
N TYR A 83 11.80 5.68 -0.74
CA TYR A 83 10.76 4.67 -0.86
C TYR A 83 9.72 5.15 -1.87
N GLU A 84 9.55 4.39 -2.96
CA GLU A 84 8.59 4.70 -4.02
C GLU A 84 7.66 3.53 -4.30
N ARG A 85 6.37 3.82 -4.44
CA ARG A 85 5.33 2.81 -4.68
C ARG A 85 4.12 3.45 -5.36
N ILE A 86 3.33 2.57 -5.99
CA ILE A 86 2.01 2.92 -6.49
C ILE A 86 1.00 2.10 -5.71
N ILE A 87 -0.04 2.75 -5.20
CA ILE A 87 -1.08 2.11 -4.42
C ILE A 87 -2.41 2.25 -5.15
N LEU A 88 -3.08 1.13 -5.34
CA LEU A 88 -4.43 1.06 -5.89
C LEU A 88 -5.38 0.57 -4.81
N TYR A 89 -6.43 1.33 -4.56
CA TYR A 89 -7.51 0.96 -3.66
C TYR A 89 -8.74 0.59 -4.47
N LEU A 90 -9.36 -0.53 -4.14
CA LEU A 90 -10.65 -0.95 -4.71
C LEU A 90 -11.66 -1.09 -3.57
N SER A 91 -12.72 -0.32 -3.66
CA SER A 91 -13.80 -0.32 -2.67
C SER A 91 -15.12 -0.63 -3.36
N THR A 92 -15.93 -1.47 -2.73
CA THR A 92 -17.27 -1.77 -3.20
C THR A 92 -18.28 -1.37 -2.14
N GLU A 93 -19.41 -0.78 -2.57
CA GLU A 93 -20.54 -0.44 -1.70
C GLU A 93 -21.74 -1.26 -2.15
N TYR A 94 -22.46 -1.80 -1.17
CA TYR A 94 -23.64 -2.64 -1.42
C TYR A 94 -24.86 -2.08 -0.71
#